data_64cd77b53e624dbdb197043d55026b2f
#
_entry.id   64cd77b53e624dbdb197043d55026b2f
#
_cell.length_a   1.000
_cell.length_b   1.000
_cell.length_c   1.000
_cell.angle_alpha   90.00
_cell.angle_beta   90.00
_cell.angle_gamma   90.00
#
_symmetry.space_group_name_H-M   'P 1'
#
loop_
_entity.id
_entity.type
_entity.pdbx_description
1 polymer ?
#
loop_
_entity_poly.entity_id
_entity_poly.type
_entity_poly.pdbx_seq_one_letter_code
_entity_poly.pdbx_strand_id
1 'polypeptide(L)'
;VLAYDTELTYKKLCSFTDGLFGGAEYIATHPDTVCPASPYFLPDAGSFISMIRTAVGREPSIVVGKPETGMGVELKSRYNAINDDFLMVGDRLYTDIAFGVNCGFHSLLVLSGESTLQDEKKADKKPEFILEDLNEITSYL
;
A
#
# COMPACT_ATOMS: atom_id res chain seq x y z
N VAL A 1 11.93 3.91 11.40
CA VAL A 1 11.06 3.31 10.37
C VAL A 1 10.07 2.37 11.04
N LEU A 2 8.78 2.47 10.67
CA LEU A 2 7.71 1.58 11.12
C LEU A 2 7.32 0.65 9.95
N ALA A 3 7.20 -0.63 10.24
CA ALA A 3 6.86 -1.68 9.28
C ALA A 3 5.97 -2.73 9.95
N TYR A 4 5.49 -3.71 9.16
CA TYR A 4 4.89 -4.92 9.70
C TYR A 4 5.89 -5.68 10.58
N ASP A 5 5.47 -6.03 11.80
CA ASP A 5 6.32 -6.71 12.79
C ASP A 5 5.49 -7.72 13.59
N THR A 6 5.71 -9.00 13.29
CA THR A 6 5.05 -10.12 14.01
C THR A 6 5.61 -10.36 15.41
N GLU A 7 6.73 -9.71 15.75
CA GLU A 7 7.39 -9.79 17.06
C GLU A 7 7.32 -8.45 17.80
N LEU A 8 6.27 -7.67 17.55
CA LEU A 8 6.06 -6.38 18.21
C LEU A 8 6.00 -6.55 19.72
N THR A 9 6.82 -5.77 20.43
CA THR A 9 6.86 -5.75 21.88
C THR A 9 6.63 -4.34 22.41
N TYR A 10 6.15 -4.23 23.65
CA TYR A 10 6.00 -2.93 24.32
C TYR A 10 7.33 -2.17 24.39
N LYS A 11 8.46 -2.88 24.56
CA LYS A 11 9.79 -2.27 24.53
C LYS A 11 10.11 -1.61 23.19
N LYS A 12 9.76 -2.26 22.07
CA LYS A 12 9.94 -1.69 20.71
C LYS A 12 9.08 -0.43 20.55
N LEU A 13 7.85 -0.45 21.02
CA LEU A 13 6.96 0.72 21.01
C LEU A 13 7.54 1.88 21.81
N CYS A 14 8.01 1.65 23.03
CA CYS A 14 8.64 2.68 23.85
C CYS A 14 9.87 3.27 23.15
N SER A 15 10.75 2.44 22.59
CA SER A 15 11.94 2.91 21.88
C SER A 15 11.57 3.73 20.64
N PHE A 16 10.52 3.32 19.92
CA PHE A 16 10.03 4.05 18.76
C PHE A 16 9.47 5.43 19.13
N THR A 17 8.59 5.48 20.15
CA THR A 17 8.02 6.76 20.63
C THR A 17 9.09 7.68 21.20
N ASP A 18 10.08 7.17 21.91
CA ASP A 18 11.23 7.91 22.41
C ASP A 18 11.99 8.59 21.26
N GLY A 19 12.27 7.84 20.19
CA GLY A 19 12.90 8.38 18.98
C GLY A 19 12.08 9.52 18.37
N LEU A 20 10.75 9.36 18.29
CA LEU A 20 9.86 10.40 17.78
C LEU A 20 9.85 11.66 18.63
N PHE A 21 9.84 11.54 19.96
CA PHE A 21 9.97 12.67 20.88
C PHE A 21 11.36 13.34 20.80
N GLY A 22 12.39 12.55 20.52
CA GLY A 22 13.75 13.03 20.23
C GLY A 22 13.92 13.72 18.87
N GLY A 23 12.85 13.82 18.07
CA GLY A 23 12.86 14.53 16.78
C GLY A 23 13.24 13.66 15.58
N ALA A 24 13.29 12.32 15.73
CA ALA A 24 13.54 11.43 14.61
C ALA A 24 12.46 11.56 13.52
N GLU A 25 12.88 11.42 12.27
CA GLU A 25 11.97 11.35 11.14
C GLU A 25 11.11 10.07 11.21
N TYR A 26 9.81 10.20 10.96
CA TYR A 26 8.86 9.11 11.01
C TYR A 26 8.56 8.59 9.61
N ILE A 27 9.14 7.45 9.27
CA ILE A 27 8.94 6.77 7.98
C ILE A 27 8.14 5.50 8.22
N ALA A 28 7.14 5.22 7.38
CA ALA A 28 6.41 3.95 7.36
C ALA A 28 6.59 3.24 6.01
N THR A 29 6.59 1.91 6.04
CA THR A 29 6.75 1.12 4.82
C THR A 29 5.48 1.10 3.96
N HIS A 30 4.30 1.02 4.59
CA HIS A 30 3.00 0.98 3.92
C HIS A 30 1.87 1.32 4.91
N PRO A 31 0.69 1.71 4.43
CA PRO A 31 -0.42 2.12 5.28
C PRO A 31 -1.46 1.02 5.54
N ASP A 32 -1.26 -0.21 5.06
CA ASP A 32 -2.24 -1.29 5.17
C ASP A 32 -2.57 -1.56 6.64
N THR A 33 -3.86 -1.55 6.97
CA THR A 33 -4.33 -1.72 8.36
C THR A 33 -4.35 -3.16 8.79
N VAL A 34 -4.53 -4.08 7.85
CA VAL A 34 -4.61 -5.51 8.09
C VAL A 34 -3.81 -6.31 7.06
N CYS A 35 -3.21 -7.40 7.52
CA CYS A 35 -2.61 -8.42 6.68
C CYS A 35 -3.60 -9.58 6.56
N PRO A 36 -4.00 -10.02 5.35
CA PRO A 36 -4.85 -11.18 5.16
C PRO A 36 -4.16 -12.44 5.70
N ALA A 37 -4.80 -13.11 6.64
CA ALA A 37 -4.32 -14.38 7.19
C ALA A 37 -5.52 -15.27 7.52
N SER A 38 -5.39 -16.56 7.29
CA SER A 38 -6.47 -17.50 7.64
C SER A 38 -6.30 -18.00 9.06
N PRO A 39 -7.38 -18.07 9.89
CA PRO A 39 -8.77 -17.70 9.58
C PRO A 39 -9.12 -16.23 9.88
N TYR A 40 -8.18 -15.40 10.34
CA TYR A 40 -8.43 -14.01 10.76
C TYR A 40 -7.45 -13.04 10.09
N PHE A 41 -7.85 -11.77 10.03
CA PHE A 41 -6.94 -10.69 9.68
C PHE A 41 -5.98 -10.41 10.85
N LEU A 42 -4.72 -10.13 10.52
CA LEU A 42 -3.72 -9.70 11.50
C LEU A 42 -3.52 -8.19 11.40
N PRO A 43 -3.26 -7.48 12.53
CA PRO A 43 -2.88 -6.07 12.49
C PRO A 43 -1.61 -5.87 11.65
N ASP A 44 -1.64 -4.87 10.76
CA ASP A 44 -0.51 -4.51 9.91
C ASP A 44 -0.01 -3.09 10.21
N ALA A 45 0.95 -2.59 9.46
CA ALA A 45 1.65 -1.32 9.70
C ALA A 45 0.69 -0.14 9.91
N GLY A 46 -0.42 -0.06 9.16
CA GLY A 46 -1.44 0.98 9.33
C GLY A 46 -2.12 0.96 10.71
N SER A 47 -2.33 -0.23 11.29
CA SER A 47 -2.83 -0.35 12.67
C SER A 47 -1.81 0.18 13.67
N PHE A 48 -0.52 -0.09 13.47
CA PHE A 48 0.55 0.44 14.31
C PHE A 48 0.70 1.96 14.15
N ILE A 49 0.56 2.50 12.93
CA ILE A 49 0.51 3.95 12.68
C ILE A 49 -0.61 4.59 13.49
N SER A 50 -1.81 4.01 13.45
CA SER A 50 -2.98 4.51 14.20
C SER A 50 -2.74 4.53 15.71
N MET A 51 -2.09 3.50 16.24
CA MET A 51 -1.70 3.41 17.65
C MET A 51 -0.68 4.50 18.01
N ILE A 52 0.37 4.68 17.20
CA ILE A 52 1.39 5.73 17.40
C ILE A 52 0.79 7.10 17.29
N ARG A 53 -0.09 7.37 16.31
CA ARG A 53 -0.83 8.61 16.20
C ARG A 53 -1.60 8.94 17.49
N THR A 54 -2.30 7.95 18.04
CA THR A 54 -3.05 8.13 19.28
C THR A 54 -2.14 8.44 20.47
N ALA A 55 -0.97 7.79 20.55
CA ALA A 55 -0.06 7.93 21.68
C ALA A 55 0.80 9.22 21.62
N VAL A 56 1.25 9.61 20.42
CA VAL A 56 2.27 10.65 20.22
C VAL A 56 1.72 11.86 19.46
N GLY A 57 0.57 11.74 18.79
CA GLY A 57 0.00 12.81 17.97
C GLY A 57 0.75 13.05 16.65
N ARG A 58 1.55 12.07 16.18
CA ARG A 58 2.33 12.19 14.94
C ARG A 58 1.95 11.12 13.93
N GLU A 59 1.94 11.52 12.66
CA GLU A 59 1.81 10.63 11.49
C GLU A 59 3.18 10.44 10.82
N PRO A 60 3.36 9.40 9.98
CA PRO A 60 4.53 9.29 9.14
C PRO A 60 4.68 10.52 8.24
N SER A 61 5.89 11.07 8.18
CA SER A 61 6.24 12.10 7.19
C SER A 61 6.41 11.52 5.79
N ILE A 62 6.76 10.24 5.72
CA ILE A 62 6.95 9.49 4.47
C ILE A 62 6.33 8.11 4.62
N VAL A 63 5.49 7.73 3.66
CA VAL A 63 5.04 6.35 3.43
C VAL A 63 5.65 5.89 2.10
N VAL A 64 6.45 4.83 2.14
CA VAL A 64 7.23 4.38 0.96
C VAL A 64 6.38 3.54 0.00
N GLY A 65 5.49 2.72 0.55
CA GLY A 65 4.67 1.77 -0.20
C GLY A 65 3.46 2.40 -0.89
N LYS A 66 2.77 1.59 -1.65
CA LYS A 66 1.50 1.96 -2.29
C LYS A 66 0.52 2.60 -1.29
N PRO A 67 -0.22 3.64 -1.65
CA PRO A 67 -0.41 4.22 -2.98
C PRO A 67 0.59 5.33 -3.37
N GLU A 68 1.67 5.53 -2.59
CA GLU A 68 2.65 6.58 -2.83
C GLU A 68 3.57 6.28 -4.03
N THR A 69 3.98 7.32 -4.75
CA THR A 69 4.64 7.17 -6.07
C THR A 69 6.14 6.86 -6.01
N GLY A 70 6.76 6.89 -4.82
CA GLY A 70 8.21 6.72 -4.67
C GLY A 70 8.76 5.47 -5.34
N MET A 71 8.06 4.34 -5.18
CA MET A 71 8.43 3.06 -5.81
C MET A 71 8.30 3.12 -7.35
N GLY A 72 7.29 3.82 -7.88
CA GLY A 72 7.10 4.00 -9.32
C GLY A 72 8.20 4.85 -9.96
N VAL A 73 8.68 5.88 -9.25
CA VAL A 73 9.82 6.69 -9.70
C VAL A 73 11.09 5.83 -9.79
N GLU A 74 11.36 5.01 -8.79
CA GLU A 74 12.50 4.10 -8.78
C GLU A 74 12.42 3.06 -9.90
N LEU A 75 11.25 2.46 -10.13
CA LEU A 75 11.04 1.50 -11.22
C LEU A 75 11.35 2.12 -12.59
N LYS A 76 10.81 3.31 -12.87
CA LYS A 76 11.10 4.02 -14.14
C LYS A 76 12.59 4.28 -14.32
N SER A 77 13.26 4.73 -13.29
CA SER A 77 14.70 4.98 -13.32
C SER A 77 15.50 3.71 -13.57
N ARG A 78 15.16 2.64 -12.85
CA ARG A 78 15.88 1.35 -12.89
C ARG A 78 15.78 0.67 -14.26
N TYR A 79 14.61 0.71 -14.87
CA TYR A 79 14.36 0.05 -16.16
C TYR A 79 14.50 0.98 -17.36
N ASN A 80 14.81 2.28 -17.13
CA ASN A 80 14.85 3.31 -18.16
C ASN A 80 13.57 3.31 -19.02
N ALA A 81 12.42 3.22 -18.35
CA ALA A 81 11.11 2.99 -18.93
C ALA A 81 10.18 4.20 -18.72
N ILE A 82 9.16 4.35 -19.56
CA ILE A 82 8.14 5.38 -19.46
C ILE A 82 6.88 4.82 -18.77
N ASN A 83 5.90 5.66 -18.47
CA ASN A 83 4.69 5.25 -17.76
C ASN A 83 3.92 4.14 -18.48
N ASP A 84 3.82 4.22 -19.81
CA ASP A 84 3.07 3.27 -20.64
C ASP A 84 3.72 1.87 -20.72
N ASP A 85 4.96 1.74 -20.24
CA ASP A 85 5.64 0.44 -20.17
C ASP A 85 5.23 -0.37 -18.91
N PHE A 86 4.43 0.22 -18.00
CA PHE A 86 4.06 -0.42 -16.74
C PHE A 86 2.56 -0.70 -16.65
N LEU A 87 2.23 -1.90 -16.22
CA LEU A 87 0.88 -2.28 -15.80
C LEU A 87 0.90 -2.64 -14.31
N MET A 88 0.21 -1.86 -13.49
CA MET A 88 -0.03 -2.21 -12.10
C MET A 88 -1.24 -3.15 -12.01
N VAL A 89 -1.00 -4.35 -11.52
CA VAL A 89 -2.05 -5.36 -11.27
C VAL A 89 -2.26 -5.51 -9.78
N GLY A 90 -3.50 -5.47 -9.33
CA GLY A 90 -3.81 -5.66 -7.92
C GLY A 90 -5.30 -5.81 -7.66
N ASP A 91 -5.62 -6.17 -6.42
CA ASP A 91 -6.98 -6.44 -5.97
C ASP A 91 -7.54 -5.34 -5.05
N ARG A 92 -6.70 -4.35 -4.67
CA ARG A 92 -7.09 -3.26 -3.77
C ARG A 92 -7.17 -1.93 -4.50
N LEU A 93 -8.35 -1.33 -4.48
CA LEU A 93 -8.57 -0.03 -5.10
C LEU A 93 -7.78 1.10 -4.44
N TYR A 94 -7.71 1.11 -3.11
CA TYR A 94 -7.11 2.20 -2.34
C TYR A 94 -5.58 2.14 -2.24
N THR A 95 -4.96 1.02 -2.57
CA THR A 95 -3.49 0.88 -2.62
C THR A 95 -2.98 0.59 -4.02
N ASP A 96 -3.34 -0.55 -4.60
CA ASP A 96 -2.79 -1.00 -5.89
C ASP A 96 -3.24 -0.12 -7.04
N ILE A 97 -4.55 0.03 -7.20
CA ILE A 97 -5.11 0.83 -8.30
C ILE A 97 -4.76 2.30 -8.11
N ALA A 98 -4.87 2.79 -6.87
CA ALA A 98 -4.45 4.15 -6.54
C ALA A 98 -2.96 4.39 -6.86
N PHE A 99 -2.07 3.43 -6.61
CA PHE A 99 -0.65 3.49 -6.97
C PHE A 99 -0.46 3.58 -8.48
N GLY A 100 -1.10 2.68 -9.26
CA GLY A 100 -1.03 2.70 -10.72
C GLY A 100 -1.44 4.07 -11.27
N VAL A 101 -2.61 4.56 -10.85
CA VAL A 101 -3.13 5.88 -11.26
C VAL A 101 -2.21 7.03 -10.83
N ASN A 102 -1.70 7.02 -9.59
CA ASN A 102 -0.82 8.07 -9.07
C ASN A 102 0.52 8.12 -9.81
N CYS A 103 1.05 6.97 -10.24
CA CYS A 103 2.28 6.88 -11.03
C CYS A 103 2.07 7.19 -12.52
N GLY A 104 0.80 7.27 -12.97
CA GLY A 104 0.44 7.36 -14.38
C GLY A 104 0.69 6.05 -15.15
N PHE A 105 0.71 4.90 -14.47
CA PHE A 105 0.81 3.57 -15.06
C PHE A 105 -0.56 3.07 -15.52
N HIS A 106 -0.59 2.13 -16.45
CA HIS A 106 -1.79 1.32 -16.67
C HIS A 106 -2.17 0.59 -15.39
N SER A 107 -3.46 0.37 -15.15
CA SER A 107 -3.94 -0.28 -13.94
C SER A 107 -5.02 -1.32 -14.25
N LEU A 108 -4.83 -2.51 -13.69
CA LEU A 108 -5.72 -3.66 -13.81
C LEU A 108 -6.19 -4.11 -12.44
N LEU A 109 -7.49 -4.01 -12.19
CA LEU A 109 -8.13 -4.59 -11.01
C LEU A 109 -8.47 -6.05 -11.28
N VAL A 110 -8.06 -6.96 -10.40
CA VAL A 110 -8.52 -8.34 -10.39
C VAL A 110 -9.52 -8.54 -9.25
N LEU A 111 -10.67 -9.15 -9.57
CA LEU A 111 -11.78 -9.34 -8.64
C LEU A 111 -11.64 -10.60 -7.75
N SER A 112 -10.56 -11.34 -7.92
CA SER A 112 -10.25 -12.54 -7.14
C SER A 112 -9.75 -12.25 -5.71
N GLY A 113 -9.63 -10.99 -5.33
CA GLY A 113 -9.12 -10.56 -4.03
C GLY A 113 -10.12 -9.74 -3.20
N GLU A 114 -9.66 -8.58 -2.68
CA GLU A 114 -10.40 -7.80 -1.68
C GLU A 114 -11.54 -6.96 -2.29
N SER A 115 -11.29 -6.25 -3.39
CA SER A 115 -12.25 -5.28 -3.92
C SER A 115 -13.27 -5.91 -4.87
N THR A 116 -14.49 -5.38 -4.83
CA THR A 116 -15.60 -5.80 -5.69
C THR A 116 -15.93 -4.74 -6.74
N LEU A 117 -16.74 -5.11 -7.76
CA LEU A 117 -17.30 -4.14 -8.72
C LEU A 117 -18.16 -3.05 -8.05
N GLN A 118 -18.74 -3.32 -6.87
CA GLN A 118 -19.49 -2.30 -6.14
C GLN A 118 -18.56 -1.28 -5.48
N ASP A 119 -17.41 -1.72 -5.01
CA ASP A 119 -16.39 -0.84 -4.44
C ASP A 119 -15.75 0.01 -5.54
N GLU A 120 -15.49 -0.59 -6.71
CA GLU A 120 -14.98 0.13 -7.88
C GLU A 120 -15.89 1.30 -8.25
N LYS A 121 -17.21 1.11 -8.29
CA LYS A 121 -18.17 2.19 -8.63
C LYS A 121 -18.07 3.40 -7.69
N LYS A 122 -17.67 3.21 -6.45
CA LYS A 122 -17.55 4.24 -5.41
C LYS A 122 -16.13 4.82 -5.27
N ALA A 123 -15.14 4.16 -5.86
CA ALA A 123 -13.75 4.56 -5.73
C ALA A 123 -13.45 5.86 -6.48
N ASP A 124 -12.63 6.71 -5.90
CA ASP A 124 -12.14 7.94 -6.55
C ASP A 124 -11.13 7.63 -7.66
N LYS A 125 -10.27 6.63 -7.43
CA LYS A 125 -9.30 6.14 -8.41
C LYS A 125 -9.88 4.93 -9.12
N LYS A 126 -9.98 5.01 -10.44
CA LYS A 126 -10.56 3.96 -11.29
C LYS A 126 -9.47 3.15 -11.97
N PRO A 127 -9.59 1.82 -12.02
CA PRO A 127 -8.73 1.00 -12.85
C PRO A 127 -9.03 1.26 -14.33
N GLU A 128 -8.02 1.09 -15.18
CA GLU A 128 -8.20 1.14 -16.63
C GLU A 128 -8.82 -0.17 -17.14
N PHE A 129 -8.44 -1.30 -16.53
CA PHE A 129 -8.95 -2.63 -16.87
C PHE A 129 -9.46 -3.35 -15.63
N ILE A 130 -10.44 -4.23 -15.82
CA ILE A 130 -10.99 -5.10 -14.77
C ILE A 130 -11.11 -6.53 -15.34
N LEU A 131 -10.57 -7.51 -14.60
CA LEU A 131 -10.70 -8.93 -14.89
C LEU A 131 -11.19 -9.69 -13.67
N GLU A 132 -11.80 -10.85 -13.84
CA GLU A 132 -12.19 -11.71 -12.73
C GLU A 132 -10.96 -12.23 -11.98
N ASP A 133 -9.95 -12.67 -12.72
CA ASP A 133 -8.65 -13.06 -12.17
C ASP A 133 -7.52 -12.81 -13.18
N LEU A 134 -6.27 -12.98 -12.73
CA LEU A 134 -5.10 -12.73 -13.57
C LEU A 134 -4.93 -13.74 -14.72
N ASN A 135 -5.53 -14.93 -14.65
CA ASN A 135 -5.41 -15.93 -15.72
C ASN A 135 -6.06 -15.43 -17.03
N GLU A 136 -7.08 -14.58 -16.92
CA GLU A 136 -7.74 -14.01 -18.10
C GLU A 136 -6.81 -13.14 -18.96
N ILE A 137 -5.73 -12.60 -18.40
CA ILE A 137 -4.79 -11.73 -19.12
C ILE A 137 -4.17 -12.44 -20.32
N THR A 138 -4.03 -13.77 -20.26
CA THR A 138 -3.48 -14.57 -21.37
C THR A 138 -4.32 -14.51 -22.64
N SER A 139 -5.58 -14.10 -22.54
CA SER A 139 -6.48 -13.93 -23.69
C SER A 139 -6.22 -12.62 -24.45
N TYR A 140 -5.43 -11.71 -23.88
CA TYR A 140 -5.13 -10.39 -24.41
C TYR A 140 -3.67 -10.23 -24.84
N LEU A 141 -2.83 -11.23 -24.60
CA LEU A 141 -1.42 -11.32 -25.01
C LEU A 141 -1.27 -12.16 -26.28
#